data_fcf1ba3a7cbcd921f8d11567ddf0fbfa
#
_entry.id   fcf1ba3a7cbcd921f8d11567ddf0fbfa
#
_cell.length_a   1.000
_cell.length_b   1.000
_cell.length_c   1.000
_cell.angle_alpha   90.00
_cell.angle_beta   90.00
_cell.angle_gamma   90.00
#
_symmetry.space_group_name_H-M   'P 1'
#
loop_
_entity.id
_entity.type
_entity.pdbx_description
1 polymer ?
#
loop_
_entity_poly.entity_id
_entity_poly.type
_entity_poly.pdbx_seq_one_letter_code
_entity_poly.pdbx_strand_id
1 'polypeptide(L)'
;MSILPAATTQAASVGIIGGADGPTAVFVTGSDVLNIDSIKALLDGFDPASLLPDLSKVFDSLVPLCRFAVMVGPVVILLLGLSYLLLTPKEANYYLGYRCYFGMGSEYAWRFTQRLAGWLFTVAGLVLTVVIFAVSVSFPYMVLTAMVWRAASCLLVELAVAVLLNLTVNLSAAWHFDRKGKHRRKRK
;
A
#
# COMPACT_ATOMS: atom_id res chain seq x y z
N MET A 1 -15.10 71.54 -30.48
CA MET A 1 -15.14 71.38 -29.02
C MET A 1 -15.99 70.14 -28.76
N SER A 2 -15.37 68.99 -28.74
CA SER A 2 -16.03 67.68 -28.64
C SER A 2 -15.79 67.17 -27.22
N ILE A 3 -16.86 67.01 -26.46
CA ILE A 3 -16.84 66.50 -25.11
C ILE A 3 -16.99 64.98 -25.21
N LEU A 4 -15.93 64.28 -24.90
CA LEU A 4 -15.97 62.80 -24.68
C LEU A 4 -16.69 62.53 -23.35
N PRO A 5 -17.63 61.59 -23.30
CA PRO A 5 -18.18 61.12 -22.04
C PRO A 5 -17.16 60.24 -21.32
N ALA A 6 -16.95 60.55 -20.06
CA ALA A 6 -16.11 59.78 -19.16
C ALA A 6 -16.74 58.38 -18.98
N ALA A 7 -16.05 57.34 -19.39
CA ALA A 7 -16.41 55.96 -19.07
C ALA A 7 -16.22 55.78 -17.56
N THR A 8 -17.32 55.71 -16.83
CA THR A 8 -17.33 55.25 -15.43
C THR A 8 -17.08 53.76 -15.41
N THR A 9 -15.81 53.39 -15.16
CA THR A 9 -15.47 51.99 -14.84
C THR A 9 -16.06 51.67 -13.47
N GLN A 10 -17.22 51.02 -13.47
CA GLN A 10 -17.70 50.40 -12.25
C GLN A 10 -16.79 49.21 -11.93
N ALA A 11 -16.04 49.34 -10.84
CA ALA A 11 -15.21 48.25 -10.35
C ALA A 11 -16.10 47.15 -9.79
N ALA A 12 -16.07 45.96 -10.41
CA ALA A 12 -16.69 44.79 -9.86
C ALA A 12 -15.94 44.36 -8.62
N SER A 13 -16.62 44.17 -7.50
CA SER A 13 -16.02 43.65 -6.28
C SER A 13 -16.26 42.15 -6.21
N VAL A 14 -15.16 41.38 -6.01
CA VAL A 14 -15.22 39.94 -5.78
C VAL A 14 -14.98 39.69 -4.29
N GLY A 15 -15.98 39.14 -3.63
CA GLY A 15 -15.87 38.70 -2.24
C GLY A 15 -15.69 37.18 -2.17
N ILE A 16 -14.65 36.74 -1.47
CA ILE A 16 -14.43 35.31 -1.21
C ILE A 16 -14.74 35.06 0.26
N ILE A 17 -15.74 34.24 0.53
CA ILE A 17 -16.06 33.78 1.89
C ILE A 17 -15.65 32.31 1.97
N GLY A 18 -14.65 32.04 2.79
CA GLY A 18 -14.17 30.68 3.03
C GLY A 18 -13.75 30.49 4.47
N GLY A 19 -13.88 29.25 4.96
CA GLY A 19 -13.38 28.81 6.26
C GLY A 19 -11.99 28.18 6.14
N ALA A 20 -11.54 27.53 7.22
CA ALA A 20 -10.25 26.84 7.28
C ALA A 20 -10.09 25.72 6.21
N ASP A 21 -11.20 25.26 5.63
CA ASP A 21 -11.23 24.14 4.66
C ASP A 21 -11.23 24.63 3.19
N GLY A 22 -10.99 25.92 2.94
CA GLY A 22 -10.98 26.54 1.60
C GLY A 22 -12.22 27.38 1.29
N PRO A 23 -12.24 28.09 0.14
CA PRO A 23 -13.33 28.97 -0.24
C PRO A 23 -14.59 28.15 -0.58
N THR A 24 -15.66 28.36 0.20
CA THR A 24 -16.93 27.68 0.02
C THR A 24 -17.92 28.41 -0.90
N ALA A 25 -17.69 29.71 -1.13
CA ALA A 25 -18.53 30.50 -2.06
C ALA A 25 -17.73 31.69 -2.60
N VAL A 26 -17.92 31.99 -3.87
CA VAL A 26 -17.44 33.18 -4.54
C VAL A 26 -18.65 34.02 -4.98
N PHE A 27 -18.72 35.25 -4.46
CA PHE A 27 -19.79 36.22 -4.86
C PHE A 27 -19.17 37.29 -5.73
N VAL A 28 -19.73 37.48 -6.91
CA VAL A 28 -19.38 38.59 -7.82
C VAL A 28 -20.56 39.55 -7.84
N THR A 29 -20.35 40.77 -7.39
CA THR A 29 -21.38 41.81 -7.34
C THR A 29 -21.07 42.87 -8.38
N GLY A 30 -21.95 43.00 -9.37
CA GLY A 30 -21.87 44.00 -10.42
C GLY A 30 -23.05 43.85 -11.39
N SER A 31 -23.50 44.94 -12.01
CA SER A 31 -24.61 44.92 -12.94
C SER A 31 -24.34 44.15 -14.24
N ASP A 32 -23.10 43.85 -14.55
CA ASP A 32 -22.69 43.18 -15.79
C ASP A 32 -22.40 41.67 -15.61
N VAL A 33 -22.77 41.09 -14.43
CA VAL A 33 -22.50 39.68 -14.07
C VAL A 33 -23.19 38.67 -15.01
N LEU A 34 -24.19 39.14 -15.76
CA LEU A 34 -24.93 38.29 -16.72
C LEU A 34 -24.49 38.51 -18.18
N ASN A 35 -23.41 39.28 -18.42
CA ASN A 35 -22.87 39.35 -19.76
C ASN A 35 -22.15 38.03 -20.09
N ILE A 36 -22.73 37.28 -21.04
CA ILE A 36 -22.22 36.00 -21.53
C ILE A 36 -20.77 36.12 -21.99
N ASP A 37 -20.39 37.28 -22.53
CA ASP A 37 -19.00 37.48 -22.97
C ASP A 37 -18.02 37.62 -21.83
N SER A 38 -18.41 38.20 -20.68
CA SER A 38 -17.59 38.26 -19.48
C SER A 38 -17.42 36.86 -18.84
N ILE A 39 -18.49 36.06 -18.83
CA ILE A 39 -18.46 34.69 -18.36
C ILE A 39 -17.57 33.85 -19.29
N LYS A 40 -17.68 34.06 -20.60
CA LYS A 40 -16.88 33.37 -21.58
C LYS A 40 -15.40 33.73 -21.49
N ALA A 41 -15.05 34.99 -21.30
CA ALA A 41 -13.70 35.45 -21.07
C ALA A 41 -13.09 34.87 -19.76
N LEU A 42 -13.89 34.72 -18.70
CA LEU A 42 -13.51 34.06 -17.46
C LEU A 42 -13.31 32.57 -17.68
N LEU A 43 -14.14 31.91 -18.48
CA LEU A 43 -13.99 30.47 -18.81
C LEU A 43 -12.85 30.23 -19.76
N ASP A 44 -12.60 31.10 -20.74
CA ASP A 44 -11.49 31.01 -21.69
C ASP A 44 -10.13 31.29 -20.99
N GLY A 45 -10.14 32.09 -19.91
CA GLY A 45 -8.96 32.33 -19.05
C GLY A 45 -8.79 31.28 -17.95
N PHE A 46 -9.79 30.43 -17.72
CA PHE A 46 -9.75 29.38 -16.73
C PHE A 46 -9.17 28.11 -17.35
N ASP A 47 -7.87 27.89 -17.15
CA ASP A 47 -7.23 26.63 -17.47
C ASP A 47 -7.41 25.65 -16.28
N PRO A 48 -8.37 24.72 -16.36
CA PRO A 48 -8.56 23.73 -15.30
C PRO A 48 -7.33 22.84 -15.12
N ALA A 49 -6.45 22.74 -16.12
CA ALA A 49 -5.21 22.00 -16.03
C ALA A 49 -4.20 22.69 -15.08
N SER A 50 -4.30 24.02 -14.91
CA SER A 50 -3.43 24.78 -14.00
C SER A 50 -3.80 24.58 -12.52
N LEU A 51 -5.04 24.19 -12.22
CA LEU A 51 -5.50 23.91 -10.85
C LEU A 51 -5.28 22.46 -10.44
N LEU A 52 -5.13 21.56 -11.40
CA LEU A 52 -4.78 20.19 -11.10
C LEU A 52 -3.26 20.13 -10.92
N PRO A 53 -2.78 19.63 -9.76
CA PRO A 53 -1.36 19.31 -9.66
C PRO A 53 -1.01 18.43 -10.86
N ASP A 54 0.14 18.70 -11.46
CA ASP A 54 0.62 17.98 -12.64
C ASP A 54 0.48 16.46 -12.40
N LEU A 55 -0.61 15.88 -12.93
CA LEU A 55 -0.97 14.48 -12.71
C LEU A 55 0.15 13.54 -13.14
N SER A 56 1.00 13.98 -14.07
CA SER A 56 2.18 13.20 -14.48
C SER A 56 3.17 13.09 -13.32
N LYS A 57 3.45 14.17 -12.59
CA LYS A 57 4.37 14.16 -11.43
C LYS A 57 3.82 13.32 -10.29
N VAL A 58 2.50 13.39 -10.05
CA VAL A 58 1.85 12.54 -9.05
C VAL A 58 1.97 11.07 -9.44
N PHE A 59 1.72 10.75 -10.71
CA PHE A 59 1.86 9.39 -11.23
C PHE A 59 3.30 8.89 -11.12
N ASP A 60 4.28 9.71 -11.53
CA ASP A 60 5.70 9.38 -11.44
C ASP A 60 6.17 9.12 -10.01
N SER A 61 5.56 9.80 -9.02
CA SER A 61 5.82 9.55 -7.60
C SER A 61 5.12 8.31 -7.07
N LEU A 62 3.92 7.98 -7.58
CA LEU A 62 3.14 6.82 -7.13
C LEU A 62 3.72 5.48 -7.60
N VAL A 63 4.32 5.43 -8.79
CA VAL A 63 4.92 4.20 -9.33
C VAL A 63 5.99 3.61 -8.39
N PRO A 64 7.03 4.37 -7.98
CA PRO A 64 8.03 3.83 -7.06
C PRO A 64 7.44 3.51 -5.68
N LEU A 65 6.46 4.29 -5.19
CA LEU A 65 5.78 4.02 -3.94
C LEU A 65 5.01 2.69 -3.97
N CYS A 66 4.24 2.45 -5.02
CA CYS A 66 3.53 1.17 -5.19
C CYS A 66 4.49 -0.01 -5.34
N ARG A 67 5.59 0.17 -6.08
CA ARG A 67 6.65 -0.85 -6.16
C ARG A 67 7.23 -1.18 -4.81
N PHE A 68 7.58 -0.15 -4.03
CA PHE A 68 8.11 -0.33 -2.69
C PHE A 68 7.09 -1.05 -1.80
N ALA A 69 5.82 -0.62 -1.80
CA ALA A 69 4.77 -1.21 -0.98
C ALA A 69 4.59 -2.72 -1.24
N VAL A 70 4.53 -3.14 -2.52
CA VAL A 70 4.35 -4.56 -2.86
C VAL A 70 5.62 -5.40 -2.67
N MET A 71 6.82 -4.78 -2.59
CA MET A 71 8.07 -5.51 -2.37
C MET A 71 8.38 -5.75 -0.89
N VAL A 72 7.82 -4.94 0.01
CA VAL A 72 8.08 -5.05 1.45
C VAL A 72 7.61 -6.40 2.00
N GLY A 73 6.42 -6.85 1.65
CA GLY A 73 5.84 -8.10 2.17
C GLY A 73 6.68 -9.34 1.85
N PRO A 74 7.00 -9.63 0.58
CA PRO A 74 7.85 -10.76 0.21
C PRO A 74 9.24 -10.73 0.85
N VAL A 75 9.86 -9.55 0.90
CA VAL A 75 11.19 -9.38 1.52
C VAL A 75 11.11 -9.65 3.03
N VAL A 76 10.08 -9.18 3.72
CA VAL A 76 9.88 -9.46 5.14
C VAL A 76 9.67 -10.96 5.37
N ILE A 77 8.87 -11.65 4.55
CA ILE A 77 8.68 -13.10 4.64
C ILE A 77 10.02 -13.83 4.46
N LEU A 78 10.82 -13.41 3.49
CA LEU A 78 12.16 -13.97 3.24
C LEU A 78 13.10 -13.77 4.44
N LEU A 79 13.16 -12.54 4.96
CA LEU A 79 14.01 -12.22 6.12
C LEU A 79 13.58 -12.97 7.38
N LEU A 80 12.28 -13.12 7.61
CA LEU A 80 11.76 -13.95 8.70
C LEU A 80 12.17 -15.41 8.53
N GLY A 81 12.05 -15.97 7.33
CA GLY A 81 12.50 -17.33 7.04
C GLY A 81 13.98 -17.52 7.34
N LEU A 82 14.83 -16.63 6.85
CA LEU A 82 16.26 -16.64 7.12
C LEU A 82 16.58 -16.49 8.62
N SER A 83 15.86 -15.61 9.32
CA SER A 83 16.04 -15.43 10.77
C SER A 83 15.72 -16.72 11.54
N TYR A 84 14.66 -17.44 11.14
CA TYR A 84 14.31 -18.72 11.76
C TYR A 84 15.34 -19.83 11.47
N LEU A 85 16.07 -19.76 10.37
CA LEU A 85 17.15 -20.71 10.07
C LEU A 85 18.46 -20.38 10.77
N LEU A 86 18.83 -19.10 10.81
CA LEU A 86 20.18 -18.66 11.19
C LEU A 86 20.28 -18.18 12.65
N LEU A 87 19.23 -17.52 13.15
CA LEU A 87 19.28 -16.80 14.43
C LEU A 87 18.53 -17.51 15.55
N THR A 88 17.85 -18.64 15.27
CA THR A 88 17.03 -19.30 16.28
C THR A 88 17.89 -19.99 17.33
N PRO A 89 17.70 -19.72 18.63
CA PRO A 89 18.39 -20.37 19.71
C PRO A 89 18.00 -21.85 19.82
N LYS A 90 18.90 -22.66 20.38
CA LYS A 90 18.69 -24.11 20.55
C LYS A 90 17.54 -24.43 21.49
N GLU A 91 17.28 -23.56 22.44
CA GLU A 91 16.21 -23.68 23.43
C GLU A 91 15.04 -22.76 23.10
N ALA A 92 13.82 -23.14 23.53
CA ALA A 92 12.64 -22.33 23.32
C ALA A 92 12.78 -20.97 23.99
N ASN A 93 12.80 -19.91 23.18
CA ASN A 93 13.00 -18.54 23.64
C ASN A 93 11.75 -17.69 23.36
N TYR A 94 11.45 -16.76 24.27
CA TYR A 94 10.33 -15.83 24.10
C TYR A 94 10.63 -14.63 23.17
N TYR A 95 11.88 -14.44 22.77
CA TYR A 95 12.27 -13.27 21.98
C TYR A 95 12.50 -13.58 20.49
N LEU A 96 13.10 -14.73 20.17
CA LEU A 96 13.50 -15.10 18.81
C LEU A 96 12.93 -16.45 18.40
N GLY A 97 12.44 -16.55 17.16
CA GLY A 97 11.95 -17.78 16.55
C GLY A 97 10.44 -17.81 16.31
N TYR A 98 10.00 -18.76 15.49
CA TYR A 98 8.61 -19.01 15.19
C TYR A 98 7.89 -19.64 16.38
N ARG A 99 6.80 -19.02 16.81
CA ARG A 99 6.05 -19.49 18.00
C ARG A 99 4.78 -20.19 17.58
N CYS A 100 4.66 -21.45 17.97
CA CYS A 100 3.40 -22.17 17.89
C CYS A 100 3.17 -22.96 19.17
N TYR A 101 1.91 -23.16 19.52
CA TYR A 101 1.52 -23.80 20.77
C TYR A 101 2.13 -25.18 20.96
N PHE A 102 2.15 -26.01 19.90
CA PHE A 102 2.67 -27.36 19.94
C PHE A 102 4.21 -27.42 19.83
N GLY A 103 4.83 -26.42 19.20
CA GLY A 103 6.28 -26.33 19.03
C GLY A 103 7.02 -25.94 20.30
N MET A 104 6.37 -25.22 21.22
CA MET A 104 7.00 -24.77 22.46
C MET A 104 6.97 -25.84 23.60
N GLY A 105 6.33 -26.97 23.39
CA GLY A 105 6.17 -28.00 24.41
C GLY A 105 7.46 -28.81 24.72
N SER A 106 8.44 -28.86 23.83
CA SER A 106 9.72 -29.54 24.01
C SER A 106 10.80 -28.96 23.10
N GLU A 107 12.06 -29.14 23.48
CA GLU A 107 13.21 -28.70 22.68
C GLU A 107 13.22 -29.34 21.27
N TYR A 108 12.84 -30.60 21.17
CA TYR A 108 12.75 -31.30 19.90
C TYR A 108 11.64 -30.72 19.00
N ALA A 109 10.45 -30.47 19.55
CA ALA A 109 9.35 -29.85 18.83
C ALA A 109 9.70 -28.42 18.40
N TRP A 110 10.41 -27.67 19.27
CA TRP A 110 10.93 -26.35 18.95
C TRP A 110 11.86 -26.37 17.73
N ARG A 111 12.89 -27.19 17.76
CA ARG A 111 13.86 -27.29 16.65
C ARG A 111 13.20 -27.73 15.34
N PHE A 112 12.23 -28.65 15.41
CA PHE A 112 11.48 -29.07 14.24
C PHE A 112 10.69 -27.92 13.64
N THR A 113 9.91 -27.19 14.46
CA THR A 113 9.08 -26.08 13.98
C THR A 113 9.91 -24.92 13.44
N GLN A 114 11.05 -24.61 14.05
CA GLN A 114 11.97 -23.58 13.56
C GLN A 114 12.52 -23.92 12.17
N ARG A 115 13.01 -25.14 11.99
CA ARG A 115 13.52 -25.59 10.69
C ARG A 115 12.42 -25.61 9.63
N LEU A 116 11.24 -26.12 9.96
CA LEU A 116 10.11 -26.17 9.04
C LEU A 116 9.66 -24.76 8.65
N ALA A 117 9.43 -23.87 9.62
CA ALA A 117 9.08 -22.49 9.38
C ALA A 117 10.16 -21.78 8.56
N GLY A 118 11.42 -21.91 8.97
CA GLY A 118 12.54 -21.30 8.29
C GLY A 118 12.61 -21.67 6.81
N TRP A 119 12.55 -22.96 6.48
CA TRP A 119 12.55 -23.41 5.09
C TRP A 119 11.33 -22.94 4.31
N LEU A 120 10.14 -23.11 4.85
CA LEU A 120 8.90 -22.69 4.17
C LEU A 120 8.85 -21.19 3.91
N PHE A 121 9.18 -20.37 4.92
CA PHE A 121 9.18 -18.92 4.76
C PHE A 121 10.29 -18.43 3.83
N THR A 122 11.49 -19.05 3.88
CA THR A 122 12.59 -18.67 2.98
C THR A 122 12.26 -18.99 1.52
N VAL A 123 11.81 -20.21 1.24
CA VAL A 123 11.48 -20.61 -0.14
C VAL A 123 10.29 -19.80 -0.67
N ALA A 124 9.23 -19.69 0.10
CA ALA A 124 8.05 -18.91 -0.31
C ALA A 124 8.37 -17.42 -0.46
N GLY A 125 9.14 -16.83 0.46
CA GLY A 125 9.58 -15.45 0.39
C GLY A 125 10.45 -15.17 -0.83
N LEU A 126 11.37 -16.09 -1.16
CA LEU A 126 12.20 -15.98 -2.35
C LEU A 126 11.35 -16.03 -3.64
N VAL A 127 10.48 -17.01 -3.76
CA VAL A 127 9.59 -17.16 -4.92
C VAL A 127 8.69 -15.93 -5.07
N LEU A 128 8.05 -15.50 -3.98
CA LEU A 128 7.22 -14.30 -3.96
C LEU A 128 8.00 -13.05 -4.38
N THR A 129 9.20 -12.87 -3.85
CA THR A 129 10.05 -11.72 -4.19
C THR A 129 10.31 -11.67 -5.70
N VAL A 130 10.67 -12.80 -6.32
CA VAL A 130 10.91 -12.87 -7.77
C VAL A 130 9.63 -12.59 -8.56
N VAL A 131 8.51 -13.21 -8.20
CA VAL A 131 7.23 -13.06 -8.89
C VAL A 131 6.71 -11.62 -8.78
N ILE A 132 6.67 -11.06 -7.57
CA ILE A 132 6.17 -9.70 -7.34
C ILE A 132 7.11 -8.67 -7.99
N PHE A 133 8.42 -8.89 -7.98
CA PHE A 133 9.37 -8.05 -8.69
C PHE A 133 9.06 -8.04 -10.20
N ALA A 134 8.89 -9.21 -10.82
CA ALA A 134 8.54 -9.32 -12.23
C ALA A 134 7.22 -8.59 -12.57
N VAL A 135 6.20 -8.74 -11.71
CA VAL A 135 4.92 -8.03 -11.87
C VAL A 135 5.11 -6.51 -11.73
N SER A 136 5.91 -6.05 -10.77
CA SER A 136 6.13 -4.63 -10.51
C SER A 136 6.84 -3.89 -11.65
N VAL A 137 7.61 -4.60 -12.48
CA VAL A 137 8.26 -4.03 -13.67
C VAL A 137 7.24 -3.46 -14.66
N SER A 138 6.04 -4.03 -14.72
CA SER A 138 4.97 -3.57 -15.62
C SER A 138 4.24 -2.31 -15.15
N PHE A 139 4.41 -1.86 -13.89
CA PHE A 139 3.67 -0.74 -13.30
C PHE A 139 3.76 0.58 -14.08
N PRO A 140 4.95 1.02 -14.57
CA PRO A 140 5.06 2.28 -15.32
C PRO A 140 4.28 2.31 -16.63
N TYR A 141 3.94 1.15 -17.17
CA TYR A 141 3.25 1.01 -18.46
C TYR A 141 1.74 0.86 -18.32
N MET A 142 1.21 0.97 -17.10
CA MET A 142 -0.22 0.78 -16.80
C MET A 142 -0.91 2.11 -16.50
N VAL A 143 -2.20 2.15 -16.81
CA VAL A 143 -3.08 3.23 -16.33
C VAL A 143 -3.17 3.17 -14.80
N LEU A 144 -3.26 4.33 -14.14
CA LEU A 144 -3.25 4.46 -12.68
C LEU A 144 -4.22 3.50 -11.98
N THR A 145 -5.46 3.41 -12.44
CA THR A 145 -6.47 2.51 -11.87
C THR A 145 -6.06 1.04 -11.97
N ALA A 146 -5.53 0.62 -13.11
CA ALA A 146 -5.06 -0.75 -13.31
C ALA A 146 -3.83 -1.07 -12.44
N MET A 147 -2.91 -0.10 -12.28
CA MET A 147 -1.74 -0.23 -11.41
C MET A 147 -2.16 -0.42 -9.94
N VAL A 148 -3.08 0.39 -9.44
CA VAL A 148 -3.57 0.29 -8.06
C VAL A 148 -4.27 -1.04 -7.81
N TRP A 149 -5.15 -1.47 -8.73
CA TRP A 149 -5.79 -2.79 -8.63
C TRP A 149 -4.79 -3.94 -8.65
N ARG A 150 -3.76 -3.84 -9.48
CA ARG A 150 -2.70 -4.85 -9.54
C ARG A 150 -1.86 -4.85 -8.27
N ALA A 151 -1.49 -3.69 -7.74
CA ALA A 151 -0.79 -3.59 -6.47
C ALA A 151 -1.63 -4.19 -5.31
N ALA A 152 -2.91 -3.86 -5.24
CA ALA A 152 -3.83 -4.41 -4.24
C ALA A 152 -3.94 -5.94 -4.35
N SER A 153 -4.03 -6.49 -5.57
CA SER A 153 -4.06 -7.94 -5.76
C SER A 153 -2.75 -8.63 -5.34
N CYS A 154 -1.61 -8.00 -5.56
CA CYS A 154 -0.32 -8.50 -5.06
C CYS A 154 -0.30 -8.57 -3.53
N LEU A 155 -0.73 -7.50 -2.84
CA LEU A 155 -0.80 -7.47 -1.37
C LEU A 155 -1.76 -8.54 -0.81
N LEU A 156 -2.90 -8.78 -1.48
CA LEU A 156 -3.82 -9.84 -1.08
C LEU A 156 -3.20 -11.24 -1.23
N VAL A 157 -2.45 -11.47 -2.31
CA VAL A 157 -1.72 -12.74 -2.52
C VAL A 157 -0.66 -12.92 -1.44
N GLU A 158 0.12 -11.89 -1.13
CA GLU A 158 1.12 -11.92 -0.05
C GLU A 158 0.50 -12.27 1.30
N LEU A 159 -0.62 -11.62 1.64
CA LEU A 159 -1.36 -11.90 2.87
C LEU A 159 -1.86 -13.36 2.89
N ALA A 160 -2.45 -13.83 1.79
CA ALA A 160 -2.93 -15.21 1.68
C ALA A 160 -1.78 -16.21 1.86
N VAL A 161 -0.63 -15.98 1.22
CA VAL A 161 0.55 -16.84 1.37
C VAL A 161 1.06 -16.80 2.81
N ALA A 162 1.16 -15.64 3.45
CA ALA A 162 1.59 -15.53 4.85
C ALA A 162 0.66 -16.32 5.79
N VAL A 163 -0.65 -16.24 5.59
CA VAL A 163 -1.63 -17.02 6.37
C VAL A 163 -1.46 -18.51 6.11
N LEU A 164 -1.32 -18.94 4.85
CA LEU A 164 -1.12 -20.34 4.50
C LEU A 164 0.17 -20.92 5.09
N LEU A 165 1.27 -20.17 5.07
CA LEU A 165 2.54 -20.58 5.69
C LEU A 165 2.36 -20.79 7.19
N ASN A 166 1.73 -19.85 7.89
CA ASN A 166 1.44 -19.98 9.31
C ASN A 166 0.56 -21.19 9.61
N LEU A 167 -0.52 -21.39 8.85
CA LEU A 167 -1.40 -22.54 9.01
C LEU A 167 -0.65 -23.86 8.78
N THR A 168 0.17 -23.93 7.74
CA THR A 168 0.94 -25.13 7.40
C THR A 168 1.90 -25.52 8.52
N VAL A 169 2.65 -24.58 9.07
CA VAL A 169 3.58 -24.83 10.18
C VAL A 169 2.83 -25.25 11.44
N ASN A 170 1.75 -24.53 11.80
CA ASN A 170 0.96 -24.86 12.97
C ASN A 170 0.28 -26.24 12.85
N LEU A 171 -0.28 -26.55 11.70
CA LEU A 171 -0.93 -27.84 11.44
C LEU A 171 0.09 -28.98 11.46
N SER A 172 1.25 -28.79 10.84
CA SER A 172 2.34 -29.76 10.86
C SER A 172 2.83 -30.02 12.29
N ALA A 173 3.00 -28.97 13.09
CA ALA A 173 3.36 -29.10 14.49
C ALA A 173 2.29 -29.88 15.29
N ALA A 174 1.01 -29.56 15.10
CA ALA A 174 -0.10 -30.22 15.76
C ALA A 174 -0.25 -31.71 15.37
N TRP A 175 0.13 -32.08 14.16
CA TRP A 175 0.11 -33.47 13.70
C TRP A 175 1.24 -34.30 14.28
N HIS A 176 2.44 -33.72 14.43
CA HIS A 176 3.63 -34.43 14.87
C HIS A 176 3.75 -34.47 16.39
N PHE A 177 3.25 -33.44 17.09
CA PHE A 177 3.47 -33.28 18.52
C PHE A 177 2.17 -33.21 19.30
N ASP A 178 2.21 -33.68 20.55
CA ASP A 178 1.16 -33.46 21.54
C ASP A 178 1.39 -32.12 22.29
N ARG A 179 0.43 -31.69 23.12
CA ARG A 179 0.51 -30.46 23.94
C ARG A 179 1.75 -30.38 24.83
N LYS A 180 2.32 -31.52 25.20
CA LYS A 180 3.57 -31.64 25.97
C LYS A 180 4.82 -31.72 25.10
N GLY A 181 4.72 -31.49 23.78
CA GLY A 181 5.82 -31.60 22.84
C GLY A 181 6.34 -33.02 22.61
N LYS A 182 5.61 -34.06 23.07
CA LYS A 182 5.95 -35.45 22.80
C LYS A 182 5.45 -35.82 21.39
N HIS A 183 6.30 -36.59 20.66
CA HIS A 183 5.93 -37.09 19.33
C HIS A 183 4.69 -37.97 19.42
N ARG A 184 3.67 -37.67 18.64
CA ARG A 184 2.47 -38.54 18.55
C ARG A 184 2.86 -39.85 17.88
N ARG A 185 2.92 -40.95 18.65
CA ARG A 185 3.05 -42.28 18.09
C ARG A 185 1.87 -42.53 17.17
N LYS A 186 2.12 -42.85 15.88
CA LYS A 186 1.07 -43.34 15.01
C LYS A 186 0.39 -44.52 15.72
N ARG A 187 -0.88 -44.37 16.10
CA ARG A 187 -1.69 -45.51 16.48
C ARG A 187 -1.78 -46.41 15.24
N LYS A 188 -1.11 -47.57 15.29
CA LYS A 188 -1.33 -48.65 14.36
C LYS A 188 -2.70 -49.24 14.63
#